data_9a8f37708c896e0fa1bb7d4ac18493d0
#
_entry.id   9a8f37708c896e0fa1bb7d4ac18493d0
#
_cell.length_a   1.000
_cell.length_b   1.000
_cell.length_c   1.000
_cell.angle_alpha   90.00
_cell.angle_beta   90.00
_cell.angle_gamma   90.00
#
_symmetry.space_group_name_H-M   'P 1'
#
loop_
_entity.id
_entity.type
_entity.pdbx_description
1 polymer ?
#
loop_
_entity_poly.entity_id
_entity_poly.type
_entity_poly.pdbx_seq_one_letter_code
_entity_poly.pdbx_strand_id
1 'polypeptide(L)'
;MTLKSEDAALFYELFMPLLNYVNHHYHVTEDIDFTGKSVDAAEAMTVARFLWEQPSIINDYFNENIFPLEQMDILSNWKHCIPGRYIIERHLKKGSVFISTDDESVYLVNGIIASWEDMLFGIPTPIIVDAVLLPFKDCIITDGLVSVIPVRFGGNYTRSFKEIYMTAKRNGSIIKSI
;
A
#
# COMPACT_ATOMS: atom_id res chain seq x y z
N MET A 1 -0.22 -7.01 -12.05
CA MET A 1 1.27 -6.91 -12.16
C MET A 1 1.83 -6.85 -10.74
N THR A 2 2.97 -7.50 -10.51
CA THR A 2 3.67 -7.55 -9.23
C THR A 2 5.04 -6.91 -9.37
N LEU A 3 5.69 -6.65 -8.26
CA LEU A 3 7.12 -6.34 -8.24
C LEU A 3 7.93 -7.53 -8.78
N LYS A 4 9.16 -7.29 -9.19
CA LYS A 4 10.13 -8.36 -9.41
C LYS A 4 10.47 -9.02 -8.08
N SER A 5 10.89 -10.29 -8.11
CA SER A 5 11.20 -11.03 -6.86
C SER A 5 12.25 -10.35 -5.99
N GLU A 6 13.28 -9.74 -6.61
CA GLU A 6 14.32 -8.98 -5.91
C GLU A 6 13.77 -7.71 -5.24
N ASP A 7 12.85 -7.00 -5.91
CA ASP A 7 12.21 -5.80 -5.38
C ASP A 7 11.19 -6.14 -4.27
N ALA A 8 10.48 -7.25 -4.41
CA ALA A 8 9.59 -7.74 -3.36
C ALA A 8 10.37 -8.16 -2.11
N ALA A 9 11.51 -8.85 -2.27
CA ALA A 9 12.41 -9.17 -1.17
C ALA A 9 12.91 -7.89 -0.48
N LEU A 10 13.41 -6.92 -1.24
CA LEU A 10 13.89 -5.64 -0.72
C LEU A 10 12.79 -4.89 0.06
N PHE A 11 11.55 -4.91 -0.44
CA PHE A 11 10.43 -4.29 0.29
C PHE A 11 10.31 -4.89 1.71
N TYR A 12 10.27 -6.21 1.83
CA TYR A 12 10.14 -6.86 3.14
C TYR A 12 11.39 -6.72 4.01
N GLU A 13 12.57 -6.71 3.42
CA GLU A 13 13.83 -6.44 4.13
C GLU A 13 13.86 -5.04 4.77
N LEU A 14 13.15 -4.08 4.20
CA LEU A 14 13.02 -2.73 4.74
C LEU A 14 11.82 -2.59 5.68
N PHE A 15 10.69 -3.15 5.29
CA PHE A 15 9.41 -2.91 5.98
C PHE A 15 9.33 -3.65 7.33
N MET A 16 9.71 -4.92 7.38
CA MET A 16 9.60 -5.71 8.62
C MET A 16 10.50 -5.18 9.75
N PRO A 17 11.79 -4.85 9.52
CA PRO A 17 12.61 -4.22 10.56
C PRO A 17 12.09 -2.84 10.98
N LEU A 18 11.51 -2.06 10.06
CA LEU A 18 10.89 -0.78 10.39
C LEU A 18 9.68 -0.98 11.31
N LEU A 19 8.82 -1.96 11.05
CA LEU A 19 7.70 -2.29 11.96
C LEU A 19 8.21 -2.73 13.34
N ASN A 20 9.27 -3.54 13.40
CA ASN A 20 9.90 -3.94 14.67
C ASN A 20 10.41 -2.72 15.44
N TYR A 21 11.11 -1.81 14.76
CA TYR A 21 11.58 -0.57 15.36
C TYR A 21 10.43 0.24 15.95
N VAL A 22 9.36 0.44 15.17
CA VAL A 22 8.18 1.18 15.61
C VAL A 22 7.55 0.52 16.83
N ASN A 23 7.31 -0.80 16.77
CA ASN A 23 6.69 -1.50 17.89
C ASN A 23 7.54 -1.47 19.16
N HIS A 24 8.84 -1.73 19.04
CA HIS A 24 9.77 -1.73 20.17
C HIS A 24 9.91 -0.33 20.82
N HIS A 25 9.96 0.72 19.99
CA HIS A 25 10.21 2.09 20.47
C HIS A 25 8.95 2.74 21.07
N TYR A 26 7.78 2.45 20.49
CA TYR A 26 6.52 3.11 20.84
C TYR A 26 5.55 2.20 21.60
N HIS A 27 5.87 0.92 21.79
CA HIS A 27 5.06 -0.08 22.50
C HIS A 27 3.60 -0.12 22.00
N VAL A 28 3.44 -0.17 20.66
CA VAL A 28 2.12 -0.10 20.01
C VAL A 28 1.29 -1.36 20.28
N THR A 29 1.95 -2.52 20.30
CA THR A 29 1.37 -3.83 20.66
C THR A 29 2.30 -4.55 21.62
N GLU A 30 1.96 -5.80 22.01
CA GLU A 30 2.91 -6.65 22.73
C GLU A 30 4.21 -6.83 21.94
N ASP A 31 5.27 -7.23 22.63
CA ASP A 31 6.62 -7.34 22.03
C ASP A 31 6.68 -8.53 21.05
N ILE A 32 6.51 -8.24 19.78
CA ILE A 32 6.41 -9.20 18.68
C ILE A 32 7.54 -8.94 17.69
N ASP A 33 8.17 -10.02 17.23
CA ASP A 33 9.17 -9.98 16.17
C ASP A 33 8.52 -10.15 14.79
N PHE A 34 8.35 -9.05 14.05
CA PHE A 34 7.81 -9.05 12.70
C PHE A 34 8.76 -9.66 11.65
N THR A 35 10.02 -9.93 12.00
CA THR A 35 10.96 -10.66 11.13
C THR A 35 10.87 -12.17 11.31
N GLY A 36 10.09 -12.65 12.28
CA GLY A 36 9.88 -14.05 12.59
C GLY A 36 9.10 -14.81 11.50
N LYS A 37 9.03 -16.15 11.66
CA LYS A 37 8.36 -17.02 10.67
C LYS A 37 6.84 -16.93 10.66
N SER A 38 6.24 -16.36 11.69
CA SER A 38 4.80 -16.21 11.84
C SER A 38 4.50 -14.82 12.38
N VAL A 39 4.06 -13.94 11.47
CA VAL A 39 3.63 -12.57 11.80
C VAL A 39 2.12 -12.57 11.89
N ASP A 40 1.57 -12.07 13.00
CA ASP A 40 0.15 -11.81 13.10
C ASP A 40 -0.19 -10.56 12.26
N ALA A 41 -1.05 -10.77 11.24
CA ALA A 41 -1.41 -9.70 10.31
C ALA A 41 -2.18 -8.56 10.99
N ALA A 42 -2.97 -8.84 12.04
CA ALA A 42 -3.74 -7.81 12.76
C ALA A 42 -2.81 -6.91 13.59
N GLU A 43 -1.79 -7.50 14.20
CA GLU A 43 -0.77 -6.76 14.94
C GLU A 43 0.12 -5.94 14.02
N ALA A 44 0.60 -6.55 12.92
CA ALA A 44 1.35 -5.83 11.88
C ALA A 44 0.54 -4.64 11.34
N MET A 45 -0.77 -4.81 11.10
CA MET A 45 -1.66 -3.74 10.66
C MET A 45 -1.79 -2.62 11.71
N THR A 46 -1.82 -2.96 12.99
CA THR A 46 -1.90 -1.98 14.08
C THR A 46 -0.64 -1.12 14.15
N VAL A 47 0.54 -1.76 14.08
CA VAL A 47 1.83 -1.06 14.09
C VAL A 47 2.03 -0.23 12.81
N ALA A 48 1.67 -0.79 11.65
CA ALA A 48 1.77 -0.06 10.39
C ALA A 48 0.86 1.18 10.37
N ARG A 49 -0.37 1.08 10.89
CA ARG A 49 -1.27 2.23 11.02
C ARG A 49 -0.64 3.34 11.86
N PHE A 50 -0.07 3.00 13.02
CA PHE A 50 0.62 3.95 13.86
C PHE A 50 1.78 4.64 13.12
N LEU A 51 2.59 3.87 12.37
CA LEU A 51 3.67 4.40 11.54
C LEU A 51 3.15 5.39 10.49
N TRP A 52 2.09 5.01 9.75
CA TRP A 52 1.59 5.83 8.65
C TRP A 52 0.80 7.05 9.10
N GLU A 53 0.32 7.09 10.32
CA GLU A 53 -0.21 8.31 10.97
C GLU A 53 0.91 9.28 11.37
N GLN A 54 2.14 8.78 11.56
CA GLN A 54 3.29 9.54 11.99
C GLN A 54 4.56 9.19 11.16
N PRO A 55 4.57 9.40 9.84
CA PRO A 55 5.65 8.92 8.97
C PRO A 55 7.01 9.61 9.25
N SER A 56 7.04 10.67 10.06
CA SER A 56 8.28 11.31 10.55
C SER A 56 9.13 10.36 11.42
N ILE A 57 8.55 9.30 11.99
CA ILE A 57 9.25 8.23 12.71
C ILE A 57 10.39 7.62 11.87
N ILE A 58 10.25 7.61 10.55
CA ILE A 58 11.32 7.16 9.63
C ILE A 58 12.61 7.98 9.81
N ASN A 59 12.53 9.26 10.21
CA ASN A 59 13.73 10.04 10.48
C ASN A 59 14.44 9.56 11.75
N ASP A 60 13.68 9.17 12.78
CA ASP A 60 14.24 8.63 14.03
C ASP A 60 14.89 7.26 13.74
N TYR A 61 14.26 6.46 12.90
CA TYR A 61 14.82 5.18 12.44
C TYR A 61 16.16 5.37 11.70
N PHE A 62 16.32 6.42 10.91
CA PHE A 62 17.60 6.77 10.26
C PHE A 62 18.69 7.19 11.24
N ASN A 63 18.33 7.87 12.35
CA ASN A 63 19.31 8.31 13.34
C ASN A 63 19.96 7.13 14.08
N GLU A 64 19.27 6.01 14.16
CA GLU A 64 19.72 4.82 14.90
C GLU A 64 20.29 3.71 14.02
N ASN A 65 20.12 3.81 12.69
CA ASN A 65 20.50 2.77 11.74
C ASN A 65 21.25 3.34 10.54
N ILE A 66 22.15 2.54 9.99
CA ILE A 66 22.92 2.89 8.79
C ILE A 66 22.40 2.08 7.61
N PHE A 67 22.04 2.76 6.53
CA PHE A 67 21.50 2.17 5.32
C PHE A 67 22.33 2.52 4.09
N PRO A 68 22.40 1.64 3.07
CA PRO A 68 22.82 2.00 1.74
C PRO A 68 21.94 3.13 1.16
N LEU A 69 22.49 3.97 0.29
CA LEU A 69 21.78 5.13 -0.28
C LEU A 69 20.44 4.74 -0.93
N GLU A 70 20.40 3.65 -1.71
CA GLU A 70 19.16 3.18 -2.36
C GLU A 70 18.07 2.85 -1.33
N GLN A 71 18.43 2.23 -0.21
CA GLN A 71 17.48 1.89 0.85
C GLN A 71 17.00 3.15 1.59
N MET A 72 17.90 4.10 1.83
CA MET A 72 17.54 5.40 2.42
C MET A 72 16.55 6.16 1.54
N ASP A 73 16.77 6.16 0.23
CA ASP A 73 15.88 6.82 -0.72
C ASP A 73 14.47 6.19 -0.69
N ILE A 74 14.38 4.86 -0.70
CA ILE A 74 13.10 4.15 -0.63
C ILE A 74 12.37 4.49 0.67
N LEU A 75 13.03 4.32 1.82
CA LEU A 75 12.45 4.61 3.13
C LEU A 75 12.06 6.09 3.27
N SER A 76 12.89 7.00 2.77
CA SER A 76 12.60 8.44 2.80
C SER A 76 11.35 8.77 1.98
N ASN A 77 11.17 8.11 0.83
CA ASN A 77 10.00 8.29 -0.02
C ASN A 77 8.72 7.76 0.66
N TRP A 78 8.82 6.75 1.53
CA TRP A 78 7.65 6.26 2.27
C TRP A 78 7.02 7.31 3.20
N LYS A 79 7.73 8.40 3.53
CA LYS A 79 7.14 9.55 4.23
C LYS A 79 6.05 10.27 3.41
N HIS A 80 5.99 10.02 2.10
CA HIS A 80 4.95 10.50 1.20
C HIS A 80 3.82 9.48 0.99
N CYS A 81 3.65 8.56 1.95
CA CYS A 81 2.55 7.60 1.94
C CYS A 81 1.19 8.30 1.87
N ILE A 82 0.23 7.65 1.24
CA ILE A 82 -1.15 8.16 1.13
C ILE A 82 -2.09 7.13 1.77
N PRO A 83 -2.33 7.22 3.10
CA PRO A 83 -3.37 6.45 3.75
C PRO A 83 -4.74 6.90 3.24
N GLY A 84 -5.66 5.97 3.01
CA GLY A 84 -6.98 6.36 2.55
C GLY A 84 -7.90 5.19 2.27
N ARG A 85 -9.12 5.55 1.85
CA ARG A 85 -10.11 4.62 1.36
C ARG A 85 -10.16 4.67 -0.16
N TYR A 86 -10.14 3.50 -0.78
CA TYR A 86 -10.05 3.38 -2.23
C TYR A 86 -11.09 2.43 -2.79
N ILE A 87 -11.53 2.70 -4.01
CA ILE A 87 -12.29 1.77 -4.83
C ILE A 87 -11.33 1.09 -5.80
N ILE A 88 -11.17 -0.21 -5.68
CA ILE A 88 -10.51 -1.01 -6.73
C ILE A 88 -11.52 -1.22 -7.85
N GLU A 89 -11.42 -0.41 -8.89
CA GLU A 89 -12.40 -0.39 -9.99
C GLU A 89 -12.20 -1.57 -10.93
N ARG A 90 -10.95 -1.95 -11.20
CA ARG A 90 -10.59 -3.09 -12.06
C ARG A 90 -9.14 -3.53 -11.90
N HIS A 91 -8.87 -4.73 -12.38
CA HIS A 91 -7.53 -5.26 -12.54
C HIS A 91 -7.08 -5.14 -14.00
N LEU A 92 -5.83 -4.72 -14.21
CA LEU A 92 -5.18 -4.60 -15.50
C LEU A 92 -3.86 -5.39 -15.51
N LYS A 93 -3.33 -5.71 -16.69
CA LYS A 93 -2.02 -6.38 -16.81
C LYS A 93 -0.87 -5.58 -16.13
N LYS A 94 -1.01 -4.25 -16.03
CA LYS A 94 0.03 -3.35 -15.49
C LYS A 94 -0.20 -2.95 -14.03
N GLY A 95 -1.18 -3.51 -13.34
CA GLY A 95 -1.57 -3.16 -11.97
C GLY A 95 -3.06 -3.05 -11.82
N SER A 96 -3.54 -2.68 -10.65
CA SER A 96 -4.96 -2.47 -10.38
C SER A 96 -5.28 -0.99 -10.26
N VAL A 97 -6.48 -0.61 -10.68
CA VAL A 97 -6.94 0.77 -10.68
C VAL A 97 -7.58 1.05 -9.32
N PHE A 98 -6.97 1.92 -8.55
CA PHE A 98 -7.46 2.43 -7.28
C PHE A 98 -7.99 3.85 -7.48
N ILE A 99 -9.22 4.12 -7.05
CA ILE A 99 -9.84 5.45 -7.07
C ILE A 99 -9.97 5.90 -5.62
N SER A 100 -9.38 7.04 -5.28
CA SER A 100 -9.55 7.65 -3.96
C SER A 100 -11.01 8.05 -3.76
N THR A 101 -11.56 7.76 -2.56
CA THR A 101 -12.92 8.19 -2.22
C THR A 101 -13.00 9.66 -1.82
N ASP A 102 -11.86 10.30 -1.54
CA ASP A 102 -11.81 11.66 -1.03
C ASP A 102 -11.80 12.70 -2.15
N ASP A 103 -11.03 12.43 -3.23
CA ASP A 103 -10.79 13.39 -4.30
C ASP A 103 -10.92 12.82 -5.72
N GLU A 104 -11.36 11.56 -5.83
CA GLU A 104 -11.50 10.82 -7.10
C GLU A 104 -10.18 10.65 -7.89
N SER A 105 -9.03 10.90 -7.26
CA SER A 105 -7.72 10.63 -7.87
C SER A 105 -7.58 9.15 -8.25
N VAL A 106 -7.01 8.89 -9.42
CA VAL A 106 -6.91 7.54 -9.97
C VAL A 106 -5.46 7.08 -9.98
N TYR A 107 -5.19 6.00 -9.27
CA TYR A 107 -3.86 5.42 -9.11
C TYR A 107 -3.76 4.06 -9.82
N LEU A 108 -2.58 3.77 -10.36
CA LEU A 108 -2.23 2.43 -10.83
C LEU A 108 -1.31 1.77 -9.79
N VAL A 109 -1.83 0.77 -9.10
CA VAL A 109 -1.17 0.15 -7.94
C VAL A 109 -0.74 -1.27 -8.28
N ASN A 110 0.53 -1.59 -8.02
CA ASN A 110 1.10 -2.92 -8.20
C ASN A 110 0.91 -3.77 -6.93
N GLY A 111 0.84 -5.09 -7.12
CA GLY A 111 0.99 -6.02 -6.00
C GLY A 111 2.47 -6.21 -5.65
N ILE A 112 2.76 -6.71 -4.46
CA ILE A 112 4.14 -7.01 -4.03
C ILE A 112 4.54 -8.39 -4.55
N ILE A 113 4.06 -9.47 -3.94
CA ILE A 113 4.34 -10.86 -4.33
C ILE A 113 3.26 -11.40 -5.27
N ALA A 114 1.99 -11.12 -4.96
CA ALA A 114 0.83 -11.54 -5.74
C ALA A 114 0.13 -10.32 -6.36
N SER A 115 -0.54 -10.52 -7.48
CA SER A 115 -1.38 -9.45 -8.07
C SER A 115 -2.62 -9.20 -7.20
N TRP A 116 -3.17 -8.00 -7.28
CA TRP A 116 -4.43 -7.67 -6.60
C TRP A 116 -5.58 -8.59 -7.05
N GLU A 117 -5.58 -9.01 -8.29
CA GLU A 117 -6.56 -9.96 -8.83
C GLU A 117 -6.44 -11.34 -8.17
N ASP A 118 -5.21 -11.81 -7.93
CA ASP A 118 -4.96 -13.08 -7.24
C ASP A 118 -5.29 -13.00 -5.75
N MET A 119 -4.90 -11.90 -5.09
CA MET A 119 -5.17 -11.69 -3.65
C MET A 119 -6.67 -11.56 -3.35
N LEU A 120 -7.41 -10.96 -4.26
CA LEU A 120 -8.86 -10.74 -4.14
C LEU A 120 -9.66 -11.74 -4.97
N PHE A 121 -9.09 -12.90 -5.26
CA PHE A 121 -9.72 -13.93 -6.08
C PHE A 121 -11.14 -14.28 -5.58
N GLY A 122 -12.11 -14.26 -6.49
CA GLY A 122 -13.52 -14.54 -6.19
C GLY A 122 -14.31 -13.34 -5.67
N ILE A 123 -13.69 -12.18 -5.46
CA ILE A 123 -14.38 -10.94 -5.08
C ILE A 123 -14.53 -10.07 -6.35
N PRO A 124 -15.76 -9.83 -6.82
CA PRO A 124 -15.96 -9.04 -8.04
C PRO A 124 -15.70 -7.55 -7.79
N THR A 125 -15.02 -6.91 -8.73
CA THR A 125 -14.85 -5.44 -8.73
C THR A 125 -16.15 -4.73 -9.15
N PRO A 126 -16.43 -3.50 -8.65
CA PRO A 126 -15.56 -2.69 -7.79
C PRO A 126 -15.58 -3.14 -6.32
N ILE A 127 -14.42 -3.03 -5.66
CA ILE A 127 -14.19 -3.39 -4.26
C ILE A 127 -13.76 -2.15 -3.49
N ILE A 128 -14.29 -1.92 -2.30
CA ILE A 128 -13.83 -0.86 -1.41
C ILE A 128 -12.83 -1.41 -0.41
N VAL A 129 -11.71 -0.68 -0.23
CA VAL A 129 -10.62 -1.07 0.67
C VAL A 129 -10.11 0.15 1.44
N ASP A 130 -9.68 -0.07 2.68
CA ASP A 130 -8.79 0.84 3.38
C ASP A 130 -7.35 0.34 3.15
N ALA A 131 -6.48 1.22 2.66
CA ALA A 131 -5.11 0.89 2.29
C ALA A 131 -4.19 2.10 2.44
N VAL A 132 -2.89 1.85 2.45
CA VAL A 132 -1.86 2.90 2.36
C VAL A 132 -1.12 2.74 1.05
N LEU A 133 -1.14 3.76 0.21
CA LEU A 133 -0.33 3.79 -1.01
C LEU A 133 1.08 4.25 -0.68
N LEU A 134 2.08 3.51 -1.14
CA LEU A 134 3.49 3.78 -0.93
C LEU A 134 4.21 3.97 -2.26
N PRO A 135 5.07 4.98 -2.37
CA PRO A 135 6.03 5.04 -3.47
C PRO A 135 7.07 3.93 -3.30
N PHE A 136 7.34 3.20 -4.38
CA PHE A 136 8.39 2.20 -4.39
C PHE A 136 9.08 2.20 -5.75
N LYS A 137 10.32 2.73 -5.79
CA LYS A 137 11.03 2.99 -7.07
C LYS A 137 10.12 3.78 -8.02
N ASP A 138 9.79 3.24 -9.16
CA ASP A 138 9.01 3.90 -10.25
C ASP A 138 7.53 3.53 -10.22
N CYS A 139 7.02 2.92 -9.15
CA CYS A 139 5.63 2.49 -9.09
C CYS A 139 5.01 2.77 -7.71
N ILE A 140 3.71 2.56 -7.65
CA ILE A 140 2.93 2.61 -6.41
C ILE A 140 2.62 1.18 -5.99
N ILE A 141 2.85 0.88 -4.73
CA ILE A 141 2.41 -0.35 -4.06
C ILE A 141 1.55 0.01 -2.84
N THR A 142 1.13 -0.97 -2.07
CA THR A 142 0.67 -0.78 -0.69
C THR A 142 1.67 -1.41 0.26
N ASP A 143 1.45 -1.25 1.56
CA ASP A 143 2.22 -1.96 2.59
C ASP A 143 1.86 -3.46 2.68
N GLY A 144 0.91 -3.93 1.88
CA GLY A 144 0.41 -5.31 1.90
C GLY A 144 -0.66 -5.58 2.96
N LEU A 145 -0.95 -4.59 3.81
CA LEU A 145 -1.90 -4.69 4.93
C LEU A 145 -3.19 -3.92 4.57
N VAL A 146 -4.11 -4.59 3.88
CA VAL A 146 -5.31 -3.99 3.31
C VAL A 146 -6.56 -4.57 3.94
N SER A 147 -7.48 -3.68 4.34
CA SER A 147 -8.79 -4.07 4.85
C SER A 147 -9.86 -3.98 3.76
N VAL A 148 -10.45 -5.10 3.40
CA VAL A 148 -11.61 -5.14 2.48
C VAL A 148 -12.88 -4.80 3.23
N ILE A 149 -13.63 -3.82 2.73
CA ILE A 149 -14.93 -3.44 3.29
C ILE A 149 -16.01 -4.21 2.52
N PRO A 150 -16.83 -5.05 3.18
CA PRO A 150 -17.78 -5.93 2.51
C PRO A 150 -19.05 -5.18 2.07
N VAL A 151 -18.92 -4.33 1.05
CA VAL A 151 -20.00 -3.56 0.44
C VAL A 151 -20.19 -4.00 -1.01
N ARG A 152 -21.44 -4.11 -1.44
CA ARG A 152 -21.80 -4.31 -2.84
C ARG A 152 -22.34 -3.01 -3.43
N PHE A 153 -21.80 -2.62 -4.56
CA PHE A 153 -22.23 -1.41 -5.26
C PHE A 153 -23.36 -1.71 -6.24
N GLY A 154 -24.38 -0.84 -6.25
CA GLY A 154 -25.43 -0.87 -7.28
C GLY A 154 -24.90 -0.37 -8.63
N GLY A 155 -25.64 -0.66 -9.71
CA GLY A 155 -25.21 -0.35 -11.08
C GLY A 155 -24.86 1.12 -11.35
N ASN A 156 -25.49 2.05 -10.66
CA ASN A 156 -25.17 3.48 -10.81
C ASN A 156 -23.76 3.81 -10.30
N TYR A 157 -23.39 3.33 -9.12
CA TYR A 157 -22.05 3.52 -8.55
C TYR A 157 -20.98 2.86 -9.42
N THR A 158 -21.23 1.62 -9.85
CA THR A 158 -20.30 0.90 -10.75
C THR A 158 -20.07 1.68 -12.05
N ARG A 159 -21.11 2.31 -12.60
CA ARG A 159 -20.99 3.16 -13.81
C ARG A 159 -20.18 4.42 -13.50
N SER A 160 -20.44 5.10 -12.37
CA SER A 160 -19.71 6.29 -11.96
C SER A 160 -18.21 6.01 -11.81
N PHE A 161 -17.81 4.94 -11.11
CA PHE A 161 -16.39 4.59 -10.96
C PHE A 161 -15.71 4.31 -12.30
N LYS A 162 -16.42 3.62 -13.21
CA LYS A 162 -15.94 3.41 -14.58
C LYS A 162 -15.75 4.72 -15.33
N GLU A 163 -16.65 5.67 -15.18
CA GLU A 163 -16.56 7.00 -15.82
C GLU A 163 -15.37 7.79 -15.27
N ILE A 164 -15.14 7.81 -13.96
CA ILE A 164 -13.96 8.41 -13.33
C ILE A 164 -12.67 7.84 -13.93
N TYR A 165 -12.53 6.50 -13.94
CA TYR A 165 -11.36 5.85 -14.53
C TYR A 165 -11.20 6.19 -16.03
N MET A 166 -12.27 6.13 -16.82
CA MET A 166 -12.19 6.39 -18.26
C MET A 166 -11.83 7.84 -18.56
N THR A 167 -12.27 8.77 -17.71
CA THR A 167 -11.91 10.19 -17.82
C THR A 167 -10.43 10.38 -17.48
N ALA A 168 -9.94 9.82 -16.38
CA ALA A 168 -8.53 9.89 -16.02
C ALA A 168 -7.64 9.27 -17.11
N LYS A 169 -8.07 8.15 -17.70
CA LYS A 169 -7.35 7.51 -18.81
C LYS A 169 -7.28 8.38 -20.05
N ARG A 170 -8.37 9.05 -20.43
CA ARG A 170 -8.40 9.97 -21.61
C ARG A 170 -7.52 11.18 -21.39
N ASN A 171 -7.53 11.71 -20.19
CA ASN A 171 -6.76 12.91 -19.82
C ASN A 171 -5.28 12.61 -19.51
N GLY A 172 -4.88 11.33 -19.46
CA GLY A 172 -3.53 10.94 -19.06
C GLY A 172 -3.19 11.25 -17.60
N SER A 173 -4.22 11.38 -16.73
CA SER A 173 -4.08 11.79 -15.33
C SER A 173 -4.04 10.60 -14.35
N ILE A 174 -3.88 9.36 -14.84
CA ILE A 174 -3.65 8.20 -13.96
C ILE A 174 -2.27 8.32 -13.33
N ILE A 175 -2.23 8.39 -12.01
CA ILE A 175 -1.02 8.51 -11.21
C ILE A 175 -0.35 7.12 -11.11
N LYS A 176 0.93 7.04 -11.48
CA LYS A 176 1.70 5.79 -11.52
C LYS A 176 2.91 5.80 -10.59
N SER A 177 3.27 6.96 -10.08
CA SER A 177 4.31 7.20 -9.07
C SER A 177 3.91 8.39 -8.20
N ILE A 178 4.29 8.39 -6.95
CA ILE A 178 4.08 9.45 -5.95
C ILE A 178 5.40 9.76 -5.28
#